data_fb2ade63074f0df6731a5dca1c3a66b0
#
_entry.id   fb2ade63074f0df6731a5dca1c3a66b0
#
_cell.length_a   1.000
_cell.length_b   1.000
_cell.length_c   1.000
_cell.angle_alpha   90.00
_cell.angle_beta   90.00
_cell.angle_gamma   90.00
#
_symmetry.space_group_name_H-M   'P 1'
#
loop_
_entity.id
_entity.type
_entity.pdbx_description
1 polymer ?
#
loop_
_entity_poly.entity_id
_entity_poly.type
_entity_poly.pdbx_seq_one_letter_code
_entity_poly.pdbx_strand_id
1 'polypeptide(L)'
;LALGVDVSDGDSVRAMVERVATEFGRLDVAVNNAGVISIRKVAELSLADWDRVMNVNARGVFLCCQAELPLMQAQRWGRIVNLSSIAGKVGLPDLAHYCASKFAVIGFSNALAKEVARDGVTVNALCPGIVGTGMWRGEDGLSGRWRQAGESEAQSWERHQASLLPQGEAQTVEDMGQLVVYLACAPHVTGQAIAVDGGFSL
;
A
#
# COMPACT_ATOMS: atom_id res chain seq x y z
N LEU A 1 21.04 5.62 -2.93
CA LEU A 1 20.52 5.92 -4.26
C LEU A 1 19.09 6.44 -4.14
N ALA A 2 18.79 7.61 -4.71
CA ALA A 2 17.44 8.15 -4.84
C ALA A 2 17.12 8.34 -6.33
N LEU A 3 15.92 7.89 -6.75
CA LEU A 3 15.47 7.94 -8.15
C LEU A 3 14.05 8.51 -8.20
N GLY A 4 13.78 9.38 -9.18
CA GLY A 4 12.42 9.79 -9.52
C GLY A 4 11.76 8.68 -10.35
N VAL A 5 10.60 8.19 -9.91
CA VAL A 5 9.87 7.08 -10.58
C VAL A 5 8.38 7.39 -10.63
N ASP A 6 7.77 7.19 -11.79
CA ASP A 6 6.33 7.07 -11.94
C ASP A 6 5.96 5.57 -11.99
N VAL A 7 5.35 5.07 -10.92
CA VAL A 7 4.97 3.65 -10.83
C VAL A 7 3.84 3.26 -11.79
N SER A 8 3.11 4.22 -12.35
CA SER A 8 2.09 3.97 -13.37
C SER A 8 2.66 3.76 -14.78
N ASP A 9 3.95 4.07 -14.97
CA ASP A 9 4.70 3.90 -16.22
C ASP A 9 5.66 2.71 -16.12
N GLY A 10 5.45 1.69 -16.96
CA GLY A 10 6.27 0.47 -16.97
C GLY A 10 7.73 0.68 -17.37
N ASP A 11 8.02 1.66 -18.23
CA ASP A 11 9.40 1.98 -18.62
C ASP A 11 10.15 2.65 -17.46
N SER A 12 9.48 3.57 -16.75
CA SER A 12 10.00 4.20 -15.53
C SER A 12 10.33 3.18 -14.45
N VAL A 13 9.42 2.21 -14.22
CA VAL A 13 9.62 1.14 -13.23
C VAL A 13 10.79 0.22 -13.63
N ARG A 14 10.86 -0.21 -14.90
CA ARG A 14 11.96 -1.05 -15.38
C ARG A 14 13.32 -0.36 -15.21
N ALA A 15 13.41 0.90 -15.62
CA ALA A 15 14.64 1.69 -15.50
C ALA A 15 15.10 1.81 -14.02
N MET A 16 14.16 1.97 -13.07
CA MET A 16 14.46 1.97 -11.64
C MET A 16 15.09 0.63 -11.21
N VAL A 17 14.45 -0.49 -11.53
CA VAL A 17 14.92 -1.82 -11.11
C VAL A 17 16.26 -2.17 -11.75
N GLU A 18 16.46 -1.86 -13.04
CA GLU A 18 17.73 -2.02 -13.74
C GLU A 18 18.85 -1.18 -13.08
N ARG A 19 18.53 0.04 -12.65
CA ARG A 19 19.48 0.88 -11.93
C ARG A 19 19.86 0.29 -10.58
N VAL A 20 18.91 -0.26 -9.83
CA VAL A 20 19.16 -0.99 -8.57
C VAL A 20 20.07 -2.20 -8.82
N ALA A 21 19.76 -3.00 -9.83
CA ALA A 21 20.55 -4.16 -10.20
C ALA A 21 21.98 -3.79 -10.59
N THR A 22 22.16 -2.70 -11.33
CA THR A 22 23.50 -2.20 -11.74
C THR A 22 24.30 -1.70 -10.55
N GLU A 23 23.67 -0.99 -9.62
CA GLU A 23 24.35 -0.37 -8.48
C GLU A 23 24.72 -1.37 -7.39
N PHE A 24 23.81 -2.30 -7.08
CA PHE A 24 23.92 -3.19 -5.92
C PHE A 24 24.12 -4.66 -6.29
N GLY A 25 23.91 -5.06 -7.54
CA GLY A 25 24.03 -6.42 -8.03
C GLY A 25 22.92 -7.36 -7.58
N ARG A 26 21.99 -6.89 -6.74
CA ARG A 26 20.90 -7.69 -6.14
C ARG A 26 19.71 -6.83 -5.71
N LEU A 27 18.57 -7.49 -5.52
CA LEU A 27 17.36 -6.91 -4.91
C LEU A 27 16.80 -7.92 -3.90
N ASP A 28 16.90 -7.61 -2.62
CA ASP A 28 16.50 -8.53 -1.55
C ASP A 28 15.09 -8.30 -1.06
N VAL A 29 14.77 -7.05 -0.77
CA VAL A 29 13.46 -6.65 -0.25
C VAL A 29 12.91 -5.52 -1.10
N ALA A 30 11.69 -5.68 -1.59
CA ALA A 30 10.94 -4.66 -2.27
C ALA A 30 9.70 -4.27 -1.45
N VAL A 31 9.48 -2.96 -1.28
CA VAL A 31 8.31 -2.41 -0.60
C VAL A 31 7.57 -1.51 -1.58
N ASN A 32 6.48 -2.02 -2.14
CA ASN A 32 5.66 -1.32 -3.11
C ASN A 32 4.65 -0.43 -2.39
N ASN A 33 5.12 0.76 -1.97
CA ASN A 33 4.39 1.67 -1.08
C ASN A 33 3.63 2.77 -1.82
N ALA A 34 4.00 3.12 -3.04
CA ALA A 34 3.39 4.22 -3.79
C ALA A 34 1.86 4.08 -3.85
N GLY A 35 1.14 5.16 -3.54
CA GLY A 35 -0.31 5.14 -3.53
C GLY A 35 -0.92 6.53 -3.47
N VAL A 36 -2.09 6.64 -4.07
CA VAL A 36 -2.90 7.87 -4.10
C VAL A 36 -4.34 7.56 -3.68
N ILE A 37 -5.02 8.60 -3.19
CA ILE A 37 -6.42 8.55 -2.79
C ILE A 37 -7.16 9.75 -3.36
N SER A 38 -8.45 9.60 -3.60
CA SER A 38 -9.39 10.71 -3.75
C SER A 38 -10.73 10.34 -3.11
N ILE A 39 -11.48 11.34 -2.68
CA ILE A 39 -12.78 11.16 -2.02
C ILE A 39 -13.85 11.59 -3.01
N ARG A 40 -14.69 10.64 -3.44
CA ARG A 40 -15.79 10.88 -4.38
C ARG A 40 -16.89 9.84 -4.16
N LYS A 41 -18.13 10.30 -4.18
CA LYS A 41 -19.29 9.39 -4.34
C LYS A 41 -19.24 8.76 -5.72
N VAL A 42 -19.68 7.51 -5.84
CA VAL A 42 -19.64 6.78 -7.12
C VAL A 42 -20.36 7.54 -8.24
N ALA A 43 -21.50 8.20 -7.92
CA ALA A 43 -22.25 8.98 -8.90
C ALA A 43 -21.50 10.22 -9.42
N GLU A 44 -20.49 10.69 -8.70
CA GLU A 44 -19.69 11.88 -9.01
C GLU A 44 -18.26 11.54 -9.45
N LEU A 45 -17.90 10.24 -9.40
CA LEU A 45 -16.56 9.77 -9.68
C LEU A 45 -16.28 9.84 -11.18
N SER A 46 -15.28 10.64 -11.58
CA SER A 46 -14.83 10.69 -12.97
C SER A 46 -14.01 9.45 -13.35
N LEU A 47 -14.03 9.10 -14.64
CA LEU A 47 -13.13 8.06 -15.16
C LEU A 47 -11.65 8.41 -14.92
N ALA A 48 -11.28 9.68 -15.03
CA ALA A 48 -9.91 10.14 -14.77
C ALA A 48 -9.49 9.90 -13.32
N ASP A 49 -10.36 10.17 -12.32
CA ASP A 49 -10.08 9.85 -10.92
C ASP A 49 -9.98 8.35 -10.68
N TRP A 50 -10.89 7.56 -11.27
CA TRP A 50 -10.85 6.11 -11.25
C TRP A 50 -9.53 5.58 -11.81
N ASP A 51 -9.19 5.98 -13.05
CA ASP A 51 -7.99 5.52 -13.74
C ASP A 51 -6.71 5.91 -13.00
N ARG A 52 -6.63 7.13 -12.48
CA ARG A 52 -5.48 7.59 -11.68
C ARG A 52 -5.26 6.70 -10.47
N VAL A 53 -6.31 6.40 -9.71
CA VAL A 53 -6.20 5.57 -8.51
C VAL A 53 -5.86 4.12 -8.86
N MET A 54 -6.51 3.55 -9.86
CA MET A 54 -6.23 2.18 -10.31
C MET A 54 -4.83 2.04 -10.92
N ASN A 55 -4.39 3.01 -11.73
CA ASN A 55 -3.08 2.96 -12.38
C ASN A 55 -1.93 3.06 -11.37
N VAL A 56 -2.05 3.91 -10.35
CA VAL A 56 -1.00 4.02 -9.33
C VAL A 56 -1.08 2.86 -8.34
N ASN A 57 -2.25 2.60 -7.74
CA ASN A 57 -2.34 1.70 -6.59
C ASN A 57 -2.35 0.21 -6.96
N ALA A 58 -2.97 -0.17 -8.08
CA ALA A 58 -3.10 -1.56 -8.49
C ALA A 58 -2.13 -1.91 -9.62
N ARG A 59 -2.19 -1.17 -10.74
CA ARG A 59 -1.30 -1.41 -11.88
C ARG A 59 0.17 -1.14 -11.50
N GLY A 60 0.45 -0.09 -10.72
CA GLY A 60 1.80 0.21 -10.26
C GLY A 60 2.42 -0.92 -9.45
N VAL A 61 1.67 -1.52 -8.53
CA VAL A 61 2.13 -2.71 -7.78
C VAL A 61 2.43 -3.88 -8.72
N PHE A 62 1.56 -4.14 -9.70
CA PHE A 62 1.81 -5.17 -10.72
C PHE A 62 3.10 -4.90 -11.50
N LEU A 63 3.31 -3.67 -12.00
CA LEU A 63 4.48 -3.30 -12.78
C LEU A 63 5.78 -3.42 -11.96
N CYS A 64 5.77 -2.98 -10.70
CA CYS A 64 6.90 -3.13 -9.78
C CYS A 64 7.23 -4.61 -9.56
N CYS A 65 6.27 -5.42 -9.16
CA CYS A 65 6.49 -6.86 -8.97
C CYS A 65 6.99 -7.54 -10.26
N GLN A 66 6.45 -7.20 -11.43
CA GLN A 66 6.87 -7.77 -12.72
C GLN A 66 8.34 -7.46 -13.02
N ALA A 67 8.82 -6.26 -12.67
CA ALA A 67 10.22 -5.87 -12.89
C ALA A 67 11.17 -6.46 -11.81
N GLU A 68 10.72 -6.60 -10.56
CA GLU A 68 11.49 -7.09 -9.43
C GLU A 68 11.74 -8.60 -9.48
N LEU A 69 10.74 -9.36 -9.91
CA LEU A 69 10.73 -10.82 -9.86
C LEU A 69 11.91 -11.49 -10.59
N PRO A 70 12.34 -11.10 -11.80
CA PRO A 70 13.43 -11.77 -12.48
C PRO A 70 14.73 -11.78 -11.67
N LEU A 71 15.03 -10.68 -10.95
CA LEU A 71 16.22 -10.61 -10.07
C LEU A 71 16.08 -11.54 -8.88
N MET A 72 14.93 -11.49 -8.19
CA MET A 72 14.67 -12.32 -7.01
C MET A 72 14.63 -13.81 -7.35
N GLN A 73 14.04 -14.18 -8.48
CA GLN A 73 14.02 -15.57 -8.96
C GLN A 73 15.42 -16.09 -9.31
N ALA A 74 16.25 -15.27 -9.99
CA ALA A 74 17.63 -15.62 -10.28
C ALA A 74 18.46 -15.80 -8.99
N GLN A 75 18.19 -15.01 -7.95
CA GLN A 75 18.82 -15.10 -6.63
C GLN A 75 18.32 -16.31 -5.83
N ARG A 76 17.18 -16.92 -6.20
CA ARG A 76 16.46 -17.91 -5.41
C ARG A 76 16.09 -17.39 -4.01
N TRP A 77 15.90 -16.08 -3.91
CA TRP A 77 15.55 -15.40 -2.67
C TRP A 77 14.98 -14.01 -2.96
N GLY A 78 13.88 -13.64 -2.31
CA GLY A 78 13.28 -12.32 -2.38
C GLY A 78 12.13 -12.15 -1.40
N ARG A 79 11.86 -10.88 -1.04
CA ARG A 79 10.76 -10.49 -0.14
C ARG A 79 10.03 -9.30 -0.75
N ILE A 80 8.77 -9.48 -1.10
CA ILE A 80 7.91 -8.42 -1.65
C ILE A 80 6.84 -8.09 -0.62
N VAL A 81 6.74 -6.83 -0.25
CA VAL A 81 5.69 -6.28 0.63
C VAL A 81 4.91 -5.23 -0.14
N ASN A 82 3.69 -5.54 -0.50
CA ASN A 82 2.79 -4.64 -1.23
C ASN A 82 1.89 -3.87 -0.25
N LEU A 83 1.89 -2.53 -0.32
CA LEU A 83 1.06 -1.70 0.55
C LEU A 83 -0.39 -1.68 0.05
N SER A 84 -1.24 -2.46 0.73
CA SER A 84 -2.69 -2.36 0.60
C SER A 84 -3.24 -1.29 1.57
N SER A 85 -4.26 -1.59 2.30
CA SER A 85 -4.95 -0.76 3.30
C SER A 85 -6.01 -1.61 4.01
N ILE A 86 -6.53 -1.14 5.14
CA ILE A 86 -7.82 -1.62 5.66
C ILE A 86 -8.93 -1.51 4.60
N ALA A 87 -8.88 -0.49 3.74
CA ALA A 87 -9.78 -0.33 2.59
C ALA A 87 -9.68 -1.47 1.54
N GLY A 88 -8.69 -2.35 1.66
CA GLY A 88 -8.60 -3.61 0.93
C GLY A 88 -9.25 -4.80 1.65
N LYS A 89 -9.76 -4.60 2.87
CA LYS A 89 -10.43 -5.62 3.70
C LYS A 89 -11.90 -5.26 3.95
N VAL A 90 -12.20 -3.96 4.08
CA VAL A 90 -13.55 -3.44 4.31
C VAL A 90 -13.87 -2.34 3.30
N GLY A 91 -15.15 -2.20 2.94
CA GLY A 91 -15.62 -1.11 2.10
C GLY A 91 -15.80 0.17 2.90
N LEU A 92 -15.35 1.31 2.35
CA LEU A 92 -15.50 2.62 2.95
C LEU A 92 -16.33 3.53 2.04
N PRO A 93 -17.33 4.26 2.56
CA PRO A 93 -18.09 5.22 1.76
C PRO A 93 -17.18 6.27 1.10
N ASP A 94 -17.58 6.75 -0.06
CA ASP A 94 -16.87 7.78 -0.84
C ASP A 94 -15.45 7.38 -1.34
N LEU A 95 -15.03 6.12 -1.07
CA LEU A 95 -13.72 5.58 -1.42
C LEU A 95 -13.82 4.32 -2.31
N ALA A 96 -14.91 4.11 -3.03
CA ALA A 96 -15.16 2.86 -3.78
C ALA A 96 -14.00 2.47 -4.72
N HIS A 97 -13.45 3.42 -5.49
CA HIS A 97 -12.32 3.19 -6.40
C HIS A 97 -11.01 2.92 -5.65
N TYR A 98 -10.79 3.59 -4.52
CA TYR A 98 -9.65 3.32 -3.66
C TYR A 98 -9.76 1.92 -3.02
N CYS A 99 -10.93 1.56 -2.47
CA CYS A 99 -11.20 0.22 -1.98
C CYS A 99 -10.93 -0.82 -3.08
N ALA A 100 -11.50 -0.65 -4.27
CA ALA A 100 -11.29 -1.56 -5.38
C ALA A 100 -9.79 -1.77 -5.68
N SER A 101 -8.99 -0.68 -5.71
CA SER A 101 -7.56 -0.77 -5.94
C SER A 101 -6.83 -1.54 -4.83
N LYS A 102 -7.23 -1.36 -3.57
CA LYS A 102 -6.58 -2.01 -2.42
C LYS A 102 -7.00 -3.47 -2.24
N PHE A 103 -8.25 -3.83 -2.57
CA PHE A 103 -8.66 -5.23 -2.71
C PHE A 103 -7.89 -5.93 -3.84
N ALA A 104 -7.67 -5.25 -4.98
CA ALA A 104 -6.87 -5.78 -6.08
C ALA A 104 -5.44 -6.11 -5.64
N VAL A 105 -4.79 -5.27 -4.83
CA VAL A 105 -3.45 -5.53 -4.29
C VAL A 105 -3.42 -6.80 -3.44
N ILE A 106 -4.44 -7.03 -2.59
CA ILE A 106 -4.51 -8.26 -1.76
C ILE A 106 -4.66 -9.50 -2.64
N GLY A 107 -5.62 -9.49 -3.57
CA GLY A 107 -5.85 -10.62 -4.47
C GLY A 107 -4.63 -10.93 -5.34
N PHE A 108 -4.01 -9.90 -5.90
CA PHE A 108 -2.78 -10.01 -6.69
C PHE A 108 -1.62 -10.59 -5.86
N SER A 109 -1.37 -10.07 -4.65
CA SER A 109 -0.31 -10.54 -3.77
C SER A 109 -0.49 -12.01 -3.39
N ASN A 110 -1.73 -12.43 -3.10
CA ASN A 110 -2.05 -13.82 -2.78
C ASN A 110 -1.81 -14.77 -3.97
N ALA A 111 -2.22 -14.38 -5.17
CA ALA A 111 -1.99 -15.17 -6.38
C ALA A 111 -0.49 -15.28 -6.69
N LEU A 112 0.22 -14.15 -6.71
CA LEU A 112 1.65 -14.08 -7.01
C LEU A 112 2.47 -14.90 -6.00
N ALA A 113 2.12 -14.86 -4.72
CA ALA A 113 2.79 -15.65 -3.69
C ALA A 113 2.80 -17.16 -4.00
N LYS A 114 1.71 -17.69 -4.56
CA LYS A 114 1.61 -19.10 -4.97
C LYS A 114 2.46 -19.40 -6.20
N GLU A 115 2.56 -18.46 -7.14
CA GLU A 115 3.35 -18.64 -8.35
C GLU A 115 4.85 -18.73 -8.05
N VAL A 116 5.35 -17.91 -7.11
CA VAL A 116 6.80 -17.74 -6.88
C VAL A 116 7.32 -18.43 -5.62
N ALA A 117 6.48 -19.13 -4.86
CA ALA A 117 6.86 -19.77 -3.59
C ALA A 117 8.03 -20.74 -3.73
N ARG A 118 8.11 -21.50 -4.84
CA ARG A 118 9.20 -22.44 -5.11
C ARG A 118 10.49 -21.77 -5.56
N ASP A 119 10.44 -20.49 -5.87
CA ASP A 119 11.62 -19.70 -6.23
C ASP A 119 12.32 -19.07 -5.01
N GLY A 120 11.82 -19.33 -3.80
CA GLY A 120 12.36 -18.74 -2.57
C GLY A 120 11.89 -17.30 -2.33
N VAL A 121 10.88 -16.85 -3.07
CA VAL A 121 10.30 -15.49 -2.96
C VAL A 121 9.02 -15.54 -2.13
N THR A 122 8.89 -14.63 -1.17
CA THR A 122 7.63 -14.40 -0.45
C THR A 122 6.99 -13.09 -0.88
N VAL A 123 5.65 -13.09 -0.96
CA VAL A 123 4.87 -11.91 -1.32
C VAL A 123 3.74 -11.74 -0.31
N ASN A 124 3.68 -10.60 0.35
CA ASN A 124 2.66 -10.29 1.34
C ASN A 124 2.07 -8.90 1.11
N ALA A 125 0.84 -8.70 1.56
CA ALA A 125 0.18 -7.41 1.59
C ALA A 125 0.17 -6.86 3.02
N LEU A 126 0.68 -5.64 3.23
CA LEU A 126 0.53 -4.88 4.46
C LEU A 126 -0.71 -4.01 4.34
N CYS A 127 -1.59 -4.05 5.33
CA CYS A 127 -2.87 -3.33 5.34
C CYS A 127 -2.89 -2.31 6.51
N PRO A 128 -2.34 -1.09 6.30
CA PRO A 128 -2.40 -0.04 7.31
C PRO A 128 -3.82 0.39 7.62
N GLY A 129 -4.05 0.78 8.88
CA GLY A 129 -5.23 1.51 9.32
C GLY A 129 -5.08 3.01 9.10
N ILE A 130 -5.25 3.76 10.19
CA ILE A 130 -5.10 5.21 10.23
C ILE A 130 -3.66 5.54 10.66
N VAL A 131 -2.86 6.05 9.74
CA VAL A 131 -1.47 6.44 10.01
C VAL A 131 -1.31 7.94 9.83
N GLY A 132 -0.69 8.63 10.77
CA GLY A 132 -0.56 10.09 10.82
C GLY A 132 0.37 10.68 9.76
N THR A 133 0.18 10.34 8.49
CA THR A 133 0.92 10.86 7.33
C THR A 133 0.12 11.94 6.60
N GLY A 134 0.72 12.56 5.58
CA GLY A 134 0.03 13.56 4.75
C GLY A 134 -1.24 13.05 4.04
N MET A 135 -1.46 11.73 3.93
CA MET A 135 -2.73 11.18 3.45
C MET A 135 -3.88 11.44 4.43
N TRP A 136 -3.60 11.43 5.73
CA TRP A 136 -4.57 11.69 6.79
C TRP A 136 -4.51 13.10 7.36
N ARG A 137 -3.31 13.66 7.53
CA ARG A 137 -3.07 14.93 8.21
C ARG A 137 -3.00 16.11 7.25
N GLY A 138 -3.34 17.27 7.78
CA GLY A 138 -3.35 18.56 7.06
C GLY A 138 -4.69 18.84 6.38
N GLU A 139 -4.81 20.06 5.82
CA GLU A 139 -6.04 20.56 5.19
C GLU A 139 -6.49 19.70 4.00
N ASP A 140 -5.53 19.17 3.23
CA ASP A 140 -5.78 18.32 2.07
C ASP A 140 -5.86 16.83 2.42
N GLY A 141 -5.50 16.44 3.64
CA GLY A 141 -5.62 15.08 4.15
C GLY A 141 -7.06 14.70 4.47
N LEU A 142 -7.28 13.42 4.79
CA LEU A 142 -8.62 12.91 5.09
C LEU A 142 -9.24 13.60 6.31
N SER A 143 -8.47 13.88 7.38
CA SER A 143 -8.95 14.60 8.56
C SER A 143 -9.37 16.03 8.22
N GLY A 144 -8.65 16.71 7.34
CA GLY A 144 -9.03 18.05 6.87
C GLY A 144 -10.30 18.04 6.02
N ARG A 145 -10.43 17.07 5.10
CA ARG A 145 -11.56 16.98 4.17
C ARG A 145 -12.85 16.46 4.80
N TRP A 146 -12.76 15.66 5.84
CA TRP A 146 -13.91 15.09 6.56
C TRP A 146 -14.26 15.85 7.85
N ARG A 147 -13.86 17.12 7.95
CA ARG A 147 -14.24 17.98 9.07
C ARG A 147 -15.76 18.21 9.12
N GLN A 148 -16.26 18.27 10.32
CA GLN A 148 -17.60 18.77 10.58
C GLN A 148 -17.62 20.31 10.62
N ALA A 149 -18.79 20.92 10.51
CA ALA A 149 -18.92 22.36 10.57
C ALA A 149 -18.36 22.92 11.90
N GLY A 150 -17.42 23.85 11.81
CA GLY A 150 -16.77 24.47 12.99
C GLY A 150 -15.62 23.66 13.59
N GLU A 151 -15.30 22.48 13.06
CA GLU A 151 -14.23 21.61 13.55
C GLU A 151 -12.88 22.01 12.92
N SER A 152 -11.81 22.05 13.72
CA SER A 152 -10.46 22.16 13.19
C SER A 152 -9.96 20.80 12.66
N GLU A 153 -8.87 20.79 11.87
CA GLU A 153 -8.23 19.54 11.40
C GLU A 153 -7.80 18.65 12.58
N ALA A 154 -7.24 19.24 13.62
CA ALA A 154 -6.80 18.51 14.82
C ALA A 154 -7.99 17.83 15.54
N GLN A 155 -9.11 18.53 15.71
CA GLN A 155 -10.32 17.96 16.29
C GLN A 155 -10.90 16.83 15.44
N SER A 156 -10.92 17.01 14.11
CA SER A 156 -11.34 15.97 13.17
C SER A 156 -10.43 14.73 13.27
N TRP A 157 -9.13 14.94 13.36
CA TRP A 157 -8.17 13.85 13.54
C TRP A 157 -8.42 13.07 14.84
N GLU A 158 -8.56 13.73 15.98
CA GLU A 158 -8.87 13.11 17.27
C GLU A 158 -10.19 12.35 17.22
N ARG A 159 -11.23 12.94 16.63
CA ARG A 159 -12.53 12.30 16.46
C ARG A 159 -12.45 11.04 15.62
N HIS A 160 -11.70 11.04 14.50
CA HIS A 160 -11.53 9.87 13.66
C HIS A 160 -10.81 8.74 14.41
N GLN A 161 -9.76 9.04 15.15
CA GLN A 161 -9.09 8.05 15.98
C GLN A 161 -10.05 7.42 16.99
N ALA A 162 -10.73 8.23 17.76
CA ALA A 162 -11.64 7.77 18.81
C ALA A 162 -12.85 7.00 18.27
N SER A 163 -13.35 7.35 17.07
CA SER A 163 -14.56 6.73 16.50
C SER A 163 -14.31 5.50 15.64
N LEU A 164 -13.14 5.42 14.99
CA LEU A 164 -12.84 4.37 14.02
C LEU A 164 -11.91 3.29 14.56
N LEU A 165 -11.10 3.60 15.57
CA LEU A 165 -10.11 2.68 16.08
C LEU A 165 -10.52 2.13 17.45
N PRO A 166 -10.72 0.82 17.60
CA PRO A 166 -10.94 0.19 18.90
C PRO A 166 -9.82 0.49 19.91
N GLN A 167 -8.57 0.65 19.47
CA GLN A 167 -7.46 1.06 20.34
C GLN A 167 -7.49 2.55 20.72
N GLY A 168 -8.27 3.38 20.01
CA GLY A 168 -8.45 4.80 20.29
C GLY A 168 -7.33 5.72 19.80
N GLU A 169 -6.27 5.17 19.21
CA GLU A 169 -5.11 5.92 18.71
C GLU A 169 -4.64 5.45 17.34
N ALA A 170 -4.13 6.38 16.54
CA ALA A 170 -3.61 6.09 15.20
C ALA A 170 -2.29 5.30 15.29
N GLN A 171 -2.07 4.48 14.27
CA GLN A 171 -0.81 3.77 14.10
C GLN A 171 0.29 4.74 13.64
N THR A 172 1.53 4.38 13.93
CA THR A 172 2.72 5.13 13.53
C THR A 172 3.33 4.57 12.24
N VAL A 173 4.23 5.31 11.62
CA VAL A 173 5.02 4.79 10.47
C VAL A 173 5.99 3.71 10.92
N GLU A 174 6.43 3.76 12.18
CA GLU A 174 7.29 2.77 12.84
C GLU A 174 6.58 1.42 12.97
N ASP A 175 5.28 1.39 13.30
CA ASP A 175 4.49 0.16 13.35
C ASP A 175 4.45 -0.54 11.98
N MET A 176 4.31 0.24 10.91
CA MET A 176 4.38 -0.28 9.53
C MET A 176 5.78 -0.83 9.23
N GLY A 177 6.83 -0.09 9.63
CA GLY A 177 8.23 -0.50 9.46
C GLY A 177 8.56 -1.80 10.20
N GLN A 178 8.06 -1.98 11.42
CA GLN A 178 8.25 -3.20 12.20
C GLN A 178 7.67 -4.44 11.49
N LEU A 179 6.47 -4.33 10.91
CA LEU A 179 5.89 -5.42 10.14
C LEU A 179 6.69 -5.69 8.85
N VAL A 180 7.17 -4.65 8.16
CA VAL A 180 8.04 -4.83 6.98
C VAL A 180 9.31 -5.61 7.35
N VAL A 181 9.98 -5.25 8.44
CA VAL A 181 11.19 -5.95 8.93
C VAL A 181 10.86 -7.39 9.30
N TYR A 182 9.76 -7.64 9.99
CA TYR A 182 9.30 -8.99 10.30
C TYR A 182 9.11 -9.83 9.01
N LEU A 183 8.40 -9.29 8.03
CA LEU A 183 8.14 -9.99 6.76
C LEU A 183 9.41 -10.21 5.93
N ALA A 184 10.39 -9.29 6.00
CA ALA A 184 11.70 -9.47 5.38
C ALA A 184 12.48 -10.65 5.98
N CYS A 185 12.29 -10.94 7.27
CA CYS A 185 12.97 -12.01 8.00
C CYS A 185 12.18 -13.32 8.07
N ALA A 186 10.88 -13.34 7.75
CA ALA A 186 9.98 -14.47 7.92
C ALA A 186 9.89 -15.34 6.66
N PRO A 187 10.65 -16.46 6.54
CA PRO A 187 10.76 -17.24 5.29
C PRO A 187 9.50 -18.03 4.95
N HIS A 188 8.63 -18.26 5.91
CA HIS A 188 7.41 -19.08 5.74
C HIS A 188 6.11 -18.26 5.82
N VAL A 189 6.21 -16.92 5.82
CA VAL A 189 5.05 -16.02 5.74
C VAL A 189 4.94 -15.51 4.31
N THR A 190 3.96 -16.03 3.55
CA THR A 190 3.71 -15.63 2.17
C THR A 190 2.21 -15.70 1.86
N GLY A 191 1.74 -14.87 0.95
CA GLY A 191 0.34 -14.78 0.55
C GLY A 191 -0.60 -14.17 1.60
N GLN A 192 -0.05 -13.53 2.65
CA GLN A 192 -0.84 -12.99 3.74
C GLN A 192 -1.21 -11.52 3.48
N ALA A 193 -2.40 -11.12 3.99
CA ALA A 193 -2.85 -9.73 4.07
C ALA A 193 -2.97 -9.34 5.55
N ILE A 194 -1.90 -8.74 6.08
CA ILE A 194 -1.76 -8.48 7.52
C ILE A 194 -2.14 -7.04 7.80
N ALA A 195 -3.13 -6.86 8.69
CA ALA A 195 -3.55 -5.55 9.15
C ALA A 195 -2.69 -5.06 10.33
N VAL A 196 -2.33 -3.78 10.29
CA VAL A 196 -1.80 -3.01 11.41
C VAL A 196 -2.72 -1.79 11.50
N ASP A 197 -3.84 -1.93 12.20
CA ASP A 197 -4.99 -1.03 12.05
C ASP A 197 -5.71 -0.71 13.36
N GLY A 198 -5.15 -1.07 14.51
CA GLY A 198 -5.77 -0.79 15.80
C GLY A 198 -7.13 -1.45 16.01
N GLY A 199 -7.43 -2.53 15.24
CA GLY A 199 -8.69 -3.25 15.31
C GLY A 199 -9.78 -2.72 14.38
N PHE A 200 -9.48 -1.78 13.48
CA PHE A 200 -10.47 -1.16 12.59
C PHE A 200 -11.22 -2.19 11.72
N SER A 201 -10.54 -3.23 11.26
CA SER A 201 -11.12 -4.22 10.33
C SER A 201 -11.65 -5.48 10.99
N LEU A 202 -11.85 -5.47 12.32
CA LEU A 202 -12.44 -6.57 13.08
C LEU A 202 -13.94 -6.70 12.86
#